data_ef39592e6ce19b810093b577d0c22d09
#
_entry.id   ef39592e6ce19b810093b577d0c22d09
#
_cell.length_a   1.000
_cell.length_b   1.000
_cell.length_c   1.000
_cell.angle_alpha   90.00
_cell.angle_beta   90.00
_cell.angle_gamma   90.00
#
_symmetry.space_group_name_H-M   'P 1'
#
loop_
_entity.id
_entity.type
_entity.pdbx_description
1 polymer ?
#
loop_
_entity_poly.entity_id
_entity_poly.type
_entity_poly.pdbx_seq_one_letter_code
_entity_poly.pdbx_strand_id
1 'polypeptide(L)'
;VTAIGSVPPGQAWRRDGARVGDLLVASGGFGGSLLGRHLAVTPRCREAAVIAGRHAVHAAIDVSDGLALDVSRMMQASGTAAILELAAIPIHPDAVRMAARPGDGRTPLAHALGDGEDFELVLALTADEARRLVAESAAAIGTPLTVIGEVVEGSGLRGRSADGTLAPLEPTGFVHAFDC
;
A
#
# COMPACT_ATOMS: atom_id res chain seq x y z
N VAL A 1 -22.63 -3.25 -3.77
CA VAL A 1 -22.33 -3.31 -5.21
C VAL A 1 -21.52 -4.56 -5.47
N THR A 2 -21.86 -5.30 -6.53
CA THR A 2 -21.11 -6.48 -7.00
C THR A 2 -20.59 -6.18 -8.39
N ALA A 3 -19.30 -6.39 -8.63
CA ALA A 3 -18.69 -6.30 -9.95
C ALA A 3 -18.20 -7.68 -10.40
N ILE A 4 -18.44 -8.04 -11.64
CA ILE A 4 -17.97 -9.28 -12.25
C ILE A 4 -17.18 -8.92 -13.51
N GLY A 5 -16.03 -9.55 -13.68
CA GLY A 5 -15.15 -9.35 -14.83
C GLY A 5 -14.40 -10.62 -15.20
N SER A 6 -13.61 -10.54 -16.26
CA SER A 6 -12.72 -11.61 -16.69
C SER A 6 -11.31 -11.08 -16.92
N VAL A 7 -10.34 -11.93 -16.68
CA VAL A 7 -8.93 -11.68 -16.93
C VAL A 7 -8.32 -12.93 -17.58
N PRO A 8 -7.36 -12.80 -18.50
CA PRO A 8 -6.69 -13.96 -19.08
C PRO A 8 -6.06 -14.84 -18.00
N PRO A 9 -5.99 -16.16 -18.22
CA PRO A 9 -5.38 -17.09 -17.26
C PRO A 9 -3.96 -16.66 -16.86
N GLY A 10 -3.68 -16.66 -15.56
CA GLY A 10 -2.36 -16.29 -15.02
C GLY A 10 -2.07 -14.79 -14.96
N GLN A 11 -2.97 -13.91 -15.39
CA GLN A 11 -2.76 -12.46 -15.37
C GLN A 11 -3.50 -11.74 -14.22
N ALA A 12 -4.28 -12.47 -13.43
CA ALA A 12 -4.92 -11.89 -12.26
C ALA A 12 -3.87 -11.53 -11.20
N TRP A 13 -3.85 -10.29 -10.77
CA TRP A 13 -3.12 -9.92 -9.58
C TRP A 13 -3.85 -10.41 -8.35
N ARG A 14 -3.14 -11.14 -7.52
CA ARG A 14 -3.66 -11.74 -6.30
C ARG A 14 -2.90 -11.17 -5.11
N ARG A 15 -3.49 -11.24 -3.92
CA ARG A 15 -2.81 -10.79 -2.69
C ARG A 15 -1.97 -11.87 -2.01
N ASP A 16 -1.94 -13.10 -2.54
CA ASP A 16 -1.34 -14.29 -1.94
C ASP A 16 -0.07 -14.78 -2.65
N GLY A 17 0.57 -13.93 -3.44
CA GLY A 17 1.73 -14.29 -4.25
C GLY A 17 3.04 -13.62 -3.88
N ALA A 18 3.08 -12.80 -2.81
CA ALA A 18 4.30 -12.11 -2.40
C ALA A 18 5.36 -13.10 -1.91
N ARG A 19 6.62 -12.83 -2.24
CA ARG A 19 7.77 -13.72 -1.98
C ARG A 19 8.82 -13.00 -1.17
N VAL A 20 9.50 -13.74 -0.30
CA VAL A 20 10.67 -13.20 0.44
C VAL A 20 11.69 -12.63 -0.54
N GLY A 21 12.14 -11.40 -0.27
CA GLY A 21 13.03 -10.63 -1.13
C GLY A 21 12.32 -9.71 -2.14
N ASP A 22 10.98 -9.77 -2.25
CA ASP A 22 10.22 -8.77 -3.00
C ASP A 22 10.31 -7.41 -2.32
N LEU A 23 10.30 -6.34 -3.12
CA LEU A 23 10.06 -4.99 -2.64
C LEU A 23 8.58 -4.66 -2.73
N LEU A 24 8.11 -3.89 -1.76
CA LEU A 24 6.76 -3.33 -1.73
C LEU A 24 6.80 -1.94 -2.38
N VAL A 25 6.04 -1.78 -3.46
CA VAL A 25 5.90 -0.52 -4.19
C VAL A 25 4.49 0.01 -4.02
N ALA A 26 4.37 1.23 -3.52
CA ALA A 26 3.10 1.91 -3.34
C ALA A 26 2.89 3.00 -4.39
N SER A 27 1.65 3.20 -4.83
CA SER A 27 1.25 4.34 -5.67
C SER A 27 0.79 5.51 -4.81
N GLY A 28 0.94 6.73 -5.33
CA GLY A 28 0.38 7.96 -4.77
C GLY A 28 0.83 8.30 -3.35
N GLY A 29 -0.10 8.73 -2.53
CA GLY A 29 0.14 9.12 -1.13
C GLY A 29 -1.03 8.79 -0.23
N PHE A 30 -0.75 8.56 1.06
CA PHE A 30 -1.65 7.96 2.02
C PHE A 30 -2.10 8.91 3.12
N GLY A 31 -3.30 8.67 3.62
CA GLY A 31 -3.90 9.28 4.81
C GLY A 31 -4.66 10.58 4.54
N GLY A 32 -5.58 10.89 5.44
CA GLY A 32 -6.42 12.08 5.41
C GLY A 32 -7.50 12.07 4.33
N SER A 33 -7.80 10.94 3.71
CA SER A 33 -8.81 10.79 2.65
C SER A 33 -10.18 11.33 3.07
N LEU A 34 -10.53 11.20 4.35
CA LEU A 34 -11.79 11.69 4.94
C LEU A 34 -11.94 13.22 4.91
N LEU A 35 -10.92 13.98 4.50
CA LEU A 35 -11.05 15.42 4.21
C LEU A 35 -11.77 15.72 2.88
N GLY A 36 -12.31 14.70 2.22
CA GLY A 36 -13.14 14.83 1.01
C GLY A 36 -12.63 14.01 -0.18
N ARG A 37 -11.37 13.55 -0.18
CA ARG A 37 -10.78 12.79 -1.30
C ARG A 37 -11.51 11.46 -1.52
N HIS A 38 -11.96 10.80 -0.47
CA HIS A 38 -12.76 9.57 -0.53
C HIS A 38 -14.09 9.74 -1.28
N LEU A 39 -14.62 10.96 -1.43
CA LEU A 39 -15.83 11.25 -2.21
C LEU A 39 -15.57 11.44 -3.71
N ALA A 40 -14.30 11.58 -4.11
CA ALA A 40 -13.89 11.82 -5.50
C ALA A 40 -12.68 10.95 -5.86
N VAL A 41 -12.83 9.64 -5.65
CA VAL A 41 -11.77 8.65 -5.90
C VAL A 41 -11.39 8.61 -7.38
N THR A 42 -10.09 8.62 -7.66
CA THR A 42 -9.55 8.28 -8.98
C THR A 42 -8.96 6.87 -8.92
N PRO A 43 -9.69 5.85 -9.39
CA PRO A 43 -9.21 4.47 -9.33
C PRO A 43 -7.95 4.28 -10.16
N ARG A 44 -6.99 3.51 -9.66
CA ARG A 44 -5.70 3.23 -10.32
C ARG A 44 -5.79 2.17 -11.44
N CYS A 45 -6.95 2.11 -12.13
CA CYS A 45 -7.19 1.14 -13.20
C CYS A 45 -6.27 1.33 -14.41
N ARG A 46 -5.99 2.57 -14.80
CA ARG A 46 -5.07 2.89 -15.91
C ARG A 46 -3.64 2.50 -15.56
N GLU A 47 -3.20 2.87 -14.38
CA GLU A 47 -1.90 2.54 -13.84
C GLU A 47 -1.72 1.02 -13.77
N ALA A 48 -2.69 0.32 -13.20
CA ALA A 48 -2.69 -1.15 -13.13
C ALA A 48 -2.58 -1.80 -14.52
N ALA A 49 -3.31 -1.32 -15.52
CA ALA A 49 -3.26 -1.85 -16.88
C ALA A 49 -1.88 -1.64 -17.53
N VAL A 50 -1.26 -0.46 -17.34
CA VAL A 50 0.08 -0.18 -17.85
C VAL A 50 1.13 -1.06 -17.16
N ILE A 51 1.06 -1.19 -15.85
CA ILE A 51 1.98 -2.01 -15.06
C ILE A 51 1.85 -3.48 -15.46
N ALA A 52 0.63 -4.01 -15.55
CA ALA A 52 0.37 -5.41 -15.93
C ALA A 52 0.91 -5.77 -17.32
N GLY A 53 0.93 -4.81 -18.24
CA GLY A 53 1.48 -5.01 -19.58
C GLY A 53 3.02 -5.01 -19.67
N ARG A 54 3.72 -4.62 -18.61
CA ARG A 54 5.17 -4.36 -18.65
C ARG A 54 5.98 -5.01 -17.54
N HIS A 55 5.36 -5.32 -16.40
CA HIS A 55 6.02 -5.73 -15.17
C HIS A 55 5.40 -7.01 -14.60
N ALA A 56 6.24 -7.87 -14.08
CA ALA A 56 5.82 -9.08 -13.39
C ALA A 56 5.52 -8.75 -11.92
N VAL A 57 4.24 -8.64 -11.59
CA VAL A 57 3.74 -8.41 -10.23
C VAL A 57 3.45 -9.75 -9.57
N HIS A 58 4.04 -10.02 -8.41
CA HIS A 58 3.83 -11.25 -7.65
C HIS A 58 2.53 -11.20 -6.82
N ALA A 59 2.29 -10.06 -6.16
CA ALA A 59 1.06 -9.82 -5.41
C ALA A 59 0.68 -8.35 -5.48
N ALA A 60 -0.62 -8.07 -5.32
CA ALA A 60 -1.15 -6.71 -5.27
C ALA A 60 -2.35 -6.63 -4.34
N ILE A 61 -2.53 -5.46 -3.73
CA ILE A 61 -3.69 -5.11 -2.93
C ILE A 61 -3.98 -3.61 -3.12
N ASP A 62 -5.26 -3.24 -3.09
CA ASP A 62 -5.65 -1.84 -2.93
C ASP A 62 -5.67 -1.45 -1.45
N VAL A 63 -5.46 -0.17 -1.18
CA VAL A 63 -5.49 0.36 0.18
C VAL A 63 -6.84 1.02 0.42
N SER A 64 -7.75 0.23 0.96
CA SER A 64 -9.12 0.63 1.30
C SER A 64 -9.34 0.78 2.79
N ASP A 65 -8.73 -0.07 3.60
CA ASP A 65 -8.96 -0.07 5.05
C ASP A 65 -7.79 0.55 5.85
N GLY A 66 -6.68 0.81 5.20
CA GLY A 66 -5.49 1.42 5.76
C GLY A 66 -4.22 0.70 5.33
N LEU A 67 -3.16 1.47 5.04
CA LEU A 67 -1.92 0.93 4.48
C LEU A 67 -1.34 -0.23 5.33
N ALA A 68 -1.25 -0.04 6.64
CA ALA A 68 -0.70 -1.07 7.52
C ALA A 68 -1.59 -2.33 7.57
N LEU A 69 -2.91 -2.14 7.63
CA LEU A 69 -3.85 -3.26 7.68
C LEU A 69 -3.86 -4.04 6.37
N ASP A 70 -3.91 -3.36 5.21
CA ASP A 70 -4.01 -4.02 3.92
C ASP A 70 -2.70 -4.72 3.54
N VAL A 71 -1.53 -4.12 3.82
CA VAL A 71 -0.23 -4.80 3.69
C VAL A 71 -0.17 -6.03 4.60
N SER A 72 -0.66 -5.94 5.84
CA SER A 72 -0.72 -7.09 6.76
C SER A 72 -1.56 -8.24 6.18
N ARG A 73 -2.70 -7.93 5.57
CA ARG A 73 -3.56 -8.92 4.90
C ARG A 73 -2.86 -9.58 3.70
N MET A 74 -2.13 -8.80 2.90
CA MET A 74 -1.33 -9.33 1.79
C MET A 74 -0.22 -10.24 2.29
N MET A 75 0.48 -9.87 3.35
CA MET A 75 1.51 -10.71 3.97
C MET A 75 0.91 -12.00 4.55
N GLN A 76 -0.19 -11.90 5.29
CA GLN A 76 -0.88 -13.05 5.84
C GLN A 76 -1.34 -14.02 4.72
N ALA A 77 -1.92 -13.52 3.65
CA ALA A 77 -2.35 -14.33 2.52
C ALA A 77 -1.16 -15.02 1.80
N SER A 78 0.00 -14.37 1.78
CA SER A 78 1.23 -14.88 1.16
C SER A 78 2.05 -15.78 2.08
N GLY A 79 1.71 -15.89 3.37
CA GLY A 79 2.49 -16.66 4.36
C GLY A 79 3.87 -16.04 4.67
N THR A 80 3.98 -14.71 4.59
CA THR A 80 5.22 -13.94 4.76
C THR A 80 5.05 -12.82 5.78
N ALA A 81 6.11 -12.05 6.01
CA ALA A 81 6.12 -10.82 6.79
C ALA A 81 6.62 -9.65 5.93
N ALA A 82 6.47 -8.42 6.41
CA ALA A 82 7.08 -7.26 5.77
C ALA A 82 7.77 -6.32 6.77
N ILE A 83 8.78 -5.61 6.26
CA ILE A 83 9.37 -4.45 6.92
C ILE A 83 8.99 -3.22 6.10
N LEU A 84 8.29 -2.29 6.71
CA LEU A 84 7.97 -1.00 6.10
C LEU A 84 9.02 0.05 6.50
N GLU A 85 9.53 0.76 5.51
CA GLU A 85 10.44 1.91 5.69
C GLU A 85 9.60 3.15 6.03
N LEU A 86 9.46 3.44 7.32
CA LEU A 86 8.52 4.48 7.80
C LEU A 86 8.81 5.87 7.22
N ALA A 87 10.08 6.18 6.98
CA ALA A 87 10.50 7.44 6.37
C ALA A 87 10.22 7.50 4.85
N ALA A 88 9.99 6.36 4.19
CA ALA A 88 9.70 6.29 2.76
C ALA A 88 8.19 6.28 2.46
N ILE A 89 7.33 6.14 3.46
CA ILE A 89 5.87 6.15 3.26
C ILE A 89 5.45 7.50 2.67
N PRO A 90 4.82 7.55 1.48
CA PRO A 90 4.35 8.79 0.90
C PRO A 90 3.15 9.32 1.70
N ILE A 91 3.34 10.43 2.40
CA ILE A 91 2.29 11.06 3.22
C ILE A 91 1.52 12.04 2.36
N HIS A 92 0.20 11.86 2.23
CA HIS A 92 -0.64 12.79 1.50
C HIS A 92 -0.76 14.13 2.27
N PRO A 93 -0.83 15.30 1.58
CA PRO A 93 -1.01 16.60 2.26
C PRO A 93 -2.22 16.66 3.18
N ASP A 94 -3.27 15.89 2.89
CA ASP A 94 -4.44 15.77 3.75
C ASP A 94 -4.14 15.14 5.10
N ALA A 95 -3.25 14.17 5.17
CA ALA A 95 -2.80 13.61 6.45
C ALA A 95 -2.10 14.65 7.32
N VAL A 96 -1.29 15.52 6.71
CA VAL A 96 -0.66 16.65 7.41
C VAL A 96 -1.72 17.63 7.92
N ARG A 97 -2.72 17.94 7.09
CA ARG A 97 -3.83 18.81 7.48
C ARG A 97 -4.70 18.22 8.58
N MET A 98 -4.92 16.90 8.58
CA MET A 98 -5.65 16.21 9.65
C MET A 98 -4.89 16.27 10.96
N ALA A 99 -3.62 15.90 10.95
CA ALA A 99 -2.76 15.92 12.14
C ALA A 99 -2.62 17.32 12.78
N ALA A 100 -2.80 18.39 11.99
CA ALA A 100 -2.77 19.75 12.48
C ALA A 100 -4.11 20.21 13.13
N ARG A 101 -5.16 19.39 13.11
CA ARG A 101 -6.46 19.75 13.72
C ARG A 101 -6.38 19.69 15.25
N PRO A 102 -6.97 20.66 15.95
CA PRO A 102 -7.05 20.61 17.41
C PRO A 102 -7.75 19.33 17.87
N GLY A 103 -7.10 18.62 18.79
CA GLY A 103 -7.67 17.40 19.40
C GLY A 103 -7.47 16.11 18.60
N ASP A 104 -6.87 16.13 17.41
CA ASP A 104 -6.59 14.92 16.63
C ASP A 104 -5.59 14.00 17.36
N GLY A 105 -4.43 14.53 17.75
CA GLY A 105 -3.41 13.80 18.52
C GLY A 105 -2.61 12.76 17.72
N ARG A 106 -2.90 12.55 16.45
CA ARG A 106 -2.17 11.63 15.57
C ARG A 106 -1.10 12.36 14.77
N THR A 107 -0.04 11.65 14.42
CA THR A 107 0.97 12.19 13.49
C THR A 107 0.53 12.01 12.03
N PRO A 108 1.09 12.79 11.08
CA PRO A 108 0.83 12.56 9.65
C PRO A 108 1.13 11.12 9.21
N LEU A 109 2.18 10.50 9.75
CA LEU A 109 2.51 9.10 9.48
C LEU A 109 1.45 8.14 10.04
N ALA A 110 0.93 8.40 11.23
CA ALA A 110 -0.14 7.58 11.81
C ALA A 110 -1.43 7.64 10.97
N HIS A 111 -1.72 8.80 10.37
CA HIS A 111 -2.79 8.93 9.39
C HIS A 111 -2.50 8.14 8.11
N ALA A 112 -1.28 8.27 7.56
CA ALA A 112 -0.89 7.54 6.35
C ALA A 112 -0.93 6.01 6.52
N LEU A 113 -0.65 5.51 7.71
CA LEU A 113 -0.66 4.08 7.99
C LEU A 113 -2.08 3.52 8.22
N GLY A 114 -3.02 4.32 8.74
CA GLY A 114 -4.25 3.76 9.28
C GLY A 114 -5.58 4.41 8.89
N ASP A 115 -5.62 5.50 8.11
CA ASP A 115 -6.90 6.16 7.82
C ASP A 115 -7.81 5.38 6.87
N GLY A 116 -7.26 4.66 5.91
CA GLY A 116 -8.03 3.98 4.87
C GLY A 116 -8.65 4.92 3.82
N GLU A 117 -9.42 4.32 2.92
CA GLU A 117 -10.09 4.97 1.77
C GLU A 117 -9.15 5.80 0.87
N ASP A 118 -7.88 5.40 0.80
CA ASP A 118 -6.89 6.03 -0.08
C ASP A 118 -7.03 5.53 -1.52
N PHE A 119 -7.46 4.26 -1.70
CA PHE A 119 -7.63 3.58 -2.99
C PHE A 119 -6.40 3.64 -3.88
N GLU A 120 -5.24 3.64 -3.26
CA GLU A 120 -3.94 3.45 -3.88
C GLU A 120 -3.60 1.96 -3.96
N LEU A 121 -2.57 1.59 -4.72
CA LEU A 121 -2.11 0.22 -4.88
C LEU A 121 -0.82 -0.02 -4.09
N VAL A 122 -0.71 -1.21 -3.50
CA VAL A 122 0.56 -1.77 -3.04
C VAL A 122 0.85 -3.03 -3.83
N LEU A 123 2.04 -3.10 -4.43
CA LEU A 123 2.51 -4.17 -5.29
C LEU A 123 3.74 -4.82 -4.67
N ALA A 124 3.83 -6.16 -4.75
CA ALA A 124 5.03 -6.91 -4.42
C ALA A 124 5.69 -7.39 -5.73
N LEU A 125 6.95 -7.04 -5.94
CA LEU A 125 7.73 -7.39 -7.13
C LEU A 125 9.16 -7.74 -6.75
N THR A 126 9.87 -8.48 -7.62
CA THR A 126 11.32 -8.65 -7.41
C THR A 126 12.00 -7.28 -7.31
N ALA A 127 13.13 -7.23 -6.61
CA ALA A 127 13.84 -5.98 -6.38
C ALA A 127 14.21 -5.25 -7.69
N ASP A 128 14.55 -5.99 -8.74
CA ASP A 128 14.91 -5.41 -10.04
C ASP A 128 13.68 -4.86 -10.77
N GLU A 129 12.56 -5.60 -10.76
CA GLU A 129 11.30 -5.14 -11.35
C GLU A 129 10.77 -3.90 -10.60
N ALA A 130 10.84 -3.88 -9.29
CA ALA A 130 10.41 -2.75 -8.47
C ALA A 130 11.21 -1.47 -8.79
N ARG A 131 12.55 -1.59 -8.88
CA ARG A 131 13.41 -0.45 -9.25
C ARG A 131 13.10 0.05 -10.66
N ARG A 132 12.91 -0.87 -11.62
CA ARG A 132 12.55 -0.52 -13.01
C ARG A 132 11.19 0.19 -13.05
N LEU A 133 10.19 -0.35 -12.37
CA LEU A 133 8.86 0.22 -12.29
C LEU A 133 8.87 1.64 -11.70
N VAL A 134 9.58 1.85 -10.60
CA VAL A 134 9.70 3.18 -9.98
C VAL A 134 10.41 4.17 -10.91
N ALA A 135 11.46 3.75 -11.61
CA ALA A 135 12.16 4.60 -12.57
C ALA A 135 11.27 5.04 -13.75
N GLU A 136 10.32 4.19 -14.16
CA GLU A 136 9.38 4.49 -15.28
C GLU A 136 8.15 5.31 -14.81
N SER A 137 7.90 5.44 -13.51
CA SER A 137 6.63 5.89 -12.94
C SER A 137 6.17 7.26 -13.44
N ALA A 138 7.05 8.25 -13.46
CA ALA A 138 6.68 9.62 -13.85
C ALA A 138 6.32 9.74 -15.34
N ALA A 139 7.01 9.01 -16.22
CA ALA A 139 6.85 9.14 -17.67
C ALA A 139 5.76 8.23 -18.24
N ALA A 140 5.63 7.00 -17.72
CA ALA A 140 4.77 5.98 -18.29
C ALA A 140 3.49 5.73 -17.51
N ILE A 141 3.54 5.86 -16.19
CA ILE A 141 2.42 5.53 -15.29
C ILE A 141 1.56 6.78 -15.01
N GLY A 142 2.18 7.93 -14.81
CA GLY A 142 1.50 9.20 -14.53
C GLY A 142 1.15 9.39 -13.06
N THR A 143 1.43 8.40 -12.20
CA THR A 143 1.28 8.46 -10.74
C THR A 143 2.63 8.14 -10.12
N PRO A 144 3.11 8.91 -9.11
CA PRO A 144 4.33 8.58 -8.38
C PRO A 144 4.25 7.18 -7.79
N LEU A 145 5.32 6.41 -7.91
CA LEU A 145 5.49 5.10 -7.29
C LEU A 145 6.70 5.14 -6.37
N THR A 146 6.56 4.57 -5.18
CA THR A 146 7.59 4.61 -4.15
C THR A 146 7.82 3.21 -3.56
N VAL A 147 9.09 2.80 -3.42
CA VAL A 147 9.42 1.62 -2.63
C VAL A 147 9.20 1.97 -1.16
N ILE A 148 8.30 1.26 -0.50
CA ILE A 148 7.91 1.52 0.89
C ILE A 148 8.36 0.43 1.86
N GLY A 149 8.98 -0.64 1.38
CA GLY A 149 9.42 -1.74 2.24
C GLY A 149 9.84 -2.98 1.46
N GLU A 150 10.03 -4.06 2.19
CA GLU A 150 10.47 -5.35 1.69
C GLU A 150 9.70 -6.51 2.34
N VAL A 151 9.54 -7.59 1.58
CA VAL A 151 8.95 -8.84 2.05
C VAL A 151 10.04 -9.71 2.67
N VAL A 152 9.81 -10.19 3.88
CA VAL A 152 10.76 -10.99 4.66
C VAL A 152 10.13 -12.28 5.17
N GLU A 153 10.94 -13.20 5.67
CA GLU A 153 10.47 -14.39 6.36
C GLU A 153 9.74 -14.05 7.67
N GLY A 154 8.76 -14.88 8.03
CA GLY A 154 8.03 -14.77 9.29
C GLY A 154 6.58 -14.37 9.09
N SER A 155 6.03 -13.64 10.05
CA SER A 155 4.64 -13.17 10.05
C SER A 155 4.53 -11.76 10.63
N GLY A 156 3.47 -11.04 10.25
CA GLY A 156 3.17 -9.68 10.73
C GLY A 156 3.99 -8.60 10.04
N LEU A 157 3.90 -7.39 10.59
CA LEU A 157 4.60 -6.20 10.11
C LEU A 157 5.62 -5.70 11.12
N ARG A 158 6.70 -5.13 10.59
CA ARG A 158 7.66 -4.32 11.34
C ARG A 158 7.86 -2.99 10.63
N GLY A 159 8.06 -1.92 11.40
CA GLY A 159 8.45 -0.62 10.88
C GLY A 159 9.93 -0.39 11.12
N ARG A 160 10.65 0.11 10.10
CA ARG A 160 12.02 0.59 10.22
C ARG A 160 11.99 2.12 10.28
N SER A 161 12.43 2.66 11.39
CA SER A 161 12.57 4.10 11.58
C SER A 161 13.81 4.65 10.84
N ALA A 162 13.90 5.97 10.67
CA ALA A 162 15.01 6.63 9.97
C ALA A 162 16.39 6.37 10.61
N ASP A 163 16.43 6.07 11.90
CA ASP A 163 17.65 5.68 12.63
C ASP A 163 18.01 4.18 12.48
N GLY A 164 17.23 3.42 11.70
CA GLY A 164 17.41 1.99 11.48
C GLY A 164 16.74 1.09 12.53
N THR A 165 16.12 1.65 13.56
CA THR A 165 15.43 0.87 14.59
C THR A 165 14.26 0.10 13.99
N LEU A 166 14.21 -1.21 14.24
CA LEU A 166 13.10 -2.10 13.87
C LEU A 166 12.18 -2.31 15.08
N ALA A 167 10.90 -2.06 14.90
CA ALA A 167 9.88 -2.33 15.90
C ALA A 167 8.66 -3.04 15.27
N PRO A 168 7.91 -3.83 16.04
CA PRO A 168 6.61 -4.32 15.61
C PRO A 168 5.74 -3.14 15.16
N LEU A 169 5.01 -3.32 14.05
CA LEU A 169 4.07 -2.33 13.53
C LEU A 169 2.67 -2.95 13.58
N GLU A 170 1.82 -2.38 14.43
CA GLU A 170 0.44 -2.82 14.52
C GLU A 170 -0.31 -2.52 13.21
N PRO A 171 -1.09 -3.48 12.69
CA PRO A 171 -1.87 -3.30 11.47
C PRO A 171 -3.10 -2.42 11.74
N THR A 172 -2.87 -1.12 11.94
CA THR A 172 -3.94 -0.14 12.15
C THR A 172 -4.72 0.08 10.87
N GLY A 173 -6.05 0.24 11.01
CA GLY A 173 -6.95 0.43 9.89
C GLY A 173 -8.41 0.27 10.30
N PHE A 174 -9.32 0.34 9.33
CA PHE A 174 -10.74 0.15 9.57
C PHE A 174 -11.09 -1.35 9.57
N VAL A 175 -11.63 -1.82 10.68
CA VAL A 175 -12.09 -3.21 10.83
C VAL A 175 -13.62 -3.21 10.97
N HIS A 176 -14.30 -3.89 10.04
CA HIS A 176 -15.75 -4.11 10.17
C HIS A 176 -16.02 -5.01 11.38
N ALA A 177 -16.61 -4.44 12.44
CA ALA A 177 -17.17 -5.24 13.52
C ALA A 177 -18.54 -5.78 13.04
N PHE A 178 -18.64 -7.07 12.81
CA PHE A 178 -19.94 -7.74 12.70
C PHE A 178 -20.35 -8.15 14.11
N ASP A 179 -21.32 -7.44 14.68
CA ASP A 179 -22.01 -7.94 15.85
C ASP A 179 -22.79 -9.20 15.44
N CYS A 180 -22.33 -10.36 15.93
CA CYS A 180 -23.01 -11.66 15.79
C CYS A 180 -24.07 -11.83 16.87
#